data_f39a00666d2f71c22c407d969c63302f
#
_entry.id   f39a00666d2f71c22c407d969c63302f
#
_cell.length_a   1.000
_cell.length_b   1.000
_cell.length_c   1.000
_cell.angle_alpha   90.00
_cell.angle_beta   90.00
_cell.angle_gamma   90.00
#
_symmetry.space_group_name_H-M   'P 1'
#
loop_
_entity.id
_entity.type
_entity.pdbx_description
1 polymer ?
#
loop_
_entity_poly.entity_id
_entity_poly.type
_entity_poly.pdbx_seq_one_letter_code
_entity_poly.pdbx_strand_id
1 'polypeptide(L)'
;MDTFSTVPLPTPKPLKPLLLIPMGRIIGIVNQKGGVGKTTTAINLAACLALEGLRVLLVDCDPQANASSGLGFQRDDNRNSIYDVLMGDPPAAQVILPTEVDLLWLLPGSKNLTGANVELAGANDRALRLRQALQPIQDRFDLIILDCPPALDLLTLNVLVAAESLIVPMQAEYFALEGISELISNLERVRASYNPDITIEGVLLTMYDDRTNLAQQVTVTLREYFRERLYVTVIPRNIRLAEAPSHGKPVAVYDPRSRGAEAYFELAGEFLARNQIESPRSADRKAAKAAEPIDNKPPVRFWPYA
;
A
#
# COMPACT_ATOMS: atom_id res chain seq x y z
N MET A 1 -21.22 5.95 28.12
CA MET A 1 -20.66 4.57 28.09
C MET A 1 -20.98 4.03 26.70
N ASP A 2 -20.15 4.42 25.73
CA ASP A 2 -20.35 3.92 24.37
C ASP A 2 -19.69 2.54 24.27
N THR A 3 -20.52 1.54 24.11
CA THR A 3 -20.11 0.18 23.82
C THR A 3 -19.50 0.16 22.43
N PHE A 4 -18.17 0.29 22.34
CA PHE A 4 -17.47 -0.01 21.11
C PHE A 4 -17.78 -1.46 20.72
N SER A 5 -18.62 -1.60 19.70
CA SER A 5 -18.86 -2.87 19.04
C SER A 5 -17.52 -3.33 18.46
N THR A 6 -16.90 -4.30 19.10
CA THR A 6 -15.71 -4.96 18.55
C THR A 6 -16.15 -5.72 17.30
N VAL A 7 -15.97 -5.07 16.13
CA VAL A 7 -16.12 -5.78 14.86
C VAL A 7 -15.08 -6.90 14.85
N PRO A 8 -15.49 -8.15 14.70
CA PRO A 8 -14.54 -9.26 14.73
C PRO A 8 -13.53 -9.13 13.59
N LEU A 9 -12.24 -9.22 13.93
CA LEU A 9 -11.19 -9.33 12.92
C LEU A 9 -11.47 -10.56 12.05
N PRO A 10 -11.03 -10.54 10.77
CA PRO A 10 -11.23 -11.68 9.89
C PRO A 10 -10.65 -12.94 10.53
N THR A 11 -11.45 -14.00 10.55
CA THR A 11 -10.98 -15.31 11.02
C THR A 11 -9.96 -15.87 10.04
N PRO A 12 -8.95 -16.65 10.50
CA PRO A 12 -8.04 -17.36 9.61
C PRO A 12 -8.85 -18.21 8.62
N LYS A 13 -8.56 -18.09 7.33
CA LYS A 13 -9.22 -18.93 6.33
C LYS A 13 -8.84 -20.40 6.54
N PRO A 14 -9.81 -21.34 6.46
CA PRO A 14 -9.46 -22.72 6.22
C PRO A 14 -8.72 -22.80 4.87
N LEU A 15 -7.59 -23.50 4.85
CA LEU A 15 -6.75 -23.72 3.67
C LEU A 15 -7.60 -24.17 2.48
N LYS A 16 -7.88 -23.28 1.53
CA LYS A 16 -8.29 -23.67 0.18
C LYS A 16 -7.02 -24.08 -0.57
N PRO A 17 -6.96 -25.28 -1.13
CA PRO A 17 -5.87 -25.67 -1.99
C PRO A 17 -5.95 -24.82 -3.28
N LEU A 18 -4.84 -24.28 -3.70
CA LEU A 18 -4.58 -23.46 -4.88
C LEU A 18 -4.95 -21.98 -4.80
N LEU A 19 -4.12 -21.25 -4.13
CA LEU A 19 -3.66 -19.92 -4.54
C LEU A 19 -2.54 -19.57 -3.58
N LEU A 20 -1.31 -19.62 -4.04
CA LEU A 20 -0.11 -19.21 -3.29
C LEU A 20 -0.13 -17.66 -3.15
N ILE A 21 -1.05 -17.14 -2.36
CA ILE A 21 -0.83 -15.84 -1.74
C ILE A 21 0.06 -16.15 -0.54
N PRO A 22 1.29 -15.67 -0.46
CA PRO A 22 2.03 -15.70 0.79
C PRO A 22 1.16 -14.96 1.81
N MET A 23 0.61 -15.68 2.80
CA MET A 23 -0.32 -15.07 3.75
C MET A 23 0.41 -13.98 4.53
N GLY A 24 -0.23 -12.81 4.63
CA GLY A 24 0.26 -11.72 5.46
C GLY A 24 1.49 -10.98 4.93
N ARG A 25 1.66 -10.89 3.63
CA ARG A 25 2.81 -10.15 3.07
C ARG A 25 2.81 -8.69 3.49
N ILE A 26 3.94 -8.23 4.04
CA ILE A 26 4.10 -6.88 4.56
C ILE A 26 4.86 -6.01 3.55
N ILE A 27 4.25 -4.90 3.12
CA ILE A 27 4.78 -3.99 2.11
C ILE A 27 4.88 -2.59 2.67
N GLY A 28 6.09 -2.00 2.66
CA GLY A 28 6.30 -0.62 3.04
C GLY A 28 6.16 0.35 1.87
N ILE A 29 5.43 1.45 2.05
CA ILE A 29 5.38 2.56 1.10
C ILE A 29 6.36 3.63 1.59
N VAL A 30 7.55 3.68 1.01
CA VAL A 30 8.67 4.44 1.57
C VAL A 30 9.31 5.39 0.56
N ASN A 31 9.62 6.60 1.03
CA ASN A 31 10.53 7.53 0.37
C ASN A 31 10.88 8.61 1.40
N GLN A 32 12.15 9.03 1.45
CA GLN A 32 12.62 10.08 2.36
C GLN A 32 12.12 11.47 1.96
N LYS A 33 11.84 11.67 0.67
CA LYS A 33 11.30 12.94 0.17
C LYS A 33 9.85 13.11 0.59
N GLY A 34 9.55 14.27 1.21
CA GLY A 34 8.18 14.67 1.52
C GLY A 34 7.38 14.98 0.25
N GLY A 35 6.06 14.78 0.29
CA GLY A 35 5.15 15.19 -0.78
C GLY A 35 5.20 14.34 -2.06
N VAL A 36 5.86 13.19 -2.07
CA VAL A 36 5.93 12.30 -3.26
C VAL A 36 4.74 11.35 -3.40
N GLY A 37 3.72 11.48 -2.57
CA GLY A 37 2.51 10.66 -2.66
C GLY A 37 2.58 9.33 -1.92
N LYS A 38 3.42 9.16 -0.88
CA LYS A 38 3.46 7.95 -0.04
C LYS A 38 2.09 7.58 0.51
N THR A 39 1.53 8.44 1.35
CA THR A 39 0.23 8.25 2.00
C THR A 39 -0.90 8.10 0.97
N THR A 40 -0.89 8.90 -0.10
CA THR A 40 -1.86 8.77 -1.20
C THR A 40 -1.78 7.38 -1.83
N THR A 41 -0.56 6.87 -2.06
CA THR A 41 -0.35 5.53 -2.61
C THR A 41 -0.77 4.45 -1.61
N ALA A 42 -0.41 4.59 -0.34
CA ALA A 42 -0.77 3.63 0.70
C ALA A 42 -2.30 3.46 0.81
N ILE A 43 -3.04 4.57 0.93
CA ILE A 43 -4.51 4.56 1.01
C ILE A 43 -5.13 3.94 -0.25
N ASN A 44 -4.77 4.45 -1.43
CA ASN A 44 -5.48 4.10 -2.65
C ASN A 44 -5.11 2.71 -3.19
N LEU A 45 -3.86 2.29 -3.04
CA LEU A 45 -3.46 0.92 -3.37
C LEU A 45 -4.13 -0.08 -2.42
N ALA A 46 -4.13 0.18 -1.10
CA ALA A 46 -4.81 -0.66 -0.12
C ALA A 46 -6.31 -0.81 -0.44
N ALA A 47 -6.97 0.30 -0.74
CA ALA A 47 -8.38 0.30 -1.11
C ALA A 47 -8.66 -0.47 -2.41
N CYS A 48 -7.86 -0.27 -3.46
CA CYS A 48 -8.04 -0.98 -4.73
C CYS A 48 -7.80 -2.49 -4.56
N LEU A 49 -6.80 -2.90 -3.78
CA LEU A 49 -6.55 -4.32 -3.49
C LEU A 49 -7.69 -4.94 -2.65
N ALA A 50 -8.24 -4.21 -1.69
CA ALA A 50 -9.42 -4.66 -0.95
C ALA A 50 -10.65 -4.78 -1.85
N LEU A 51 -10.87 -3.82 -2.77
CA LEU A 51 -11.92 -3.88 -3.79
C LEU A 51 -11.71 -5.03 -4.79
N GLU A 52 -10.51 -5.54 -4.99
CA GLU A 52 -10.24 -6.78 -5.74
C GLU A 52 -10.50 -8.05 -4.91
N GLY A 53 -10.90 -7.90 -3.64
CA GLY A 53 -11.33 -9.00 -2.77
C GLY A 53 -10.24 -9.56 -1.85
N LEU A 54 -9.12 -8.85 -1.67
CA LEU A 54 -8.10 -9.22 -0.69
C LEU A 54 -8.38 -8.60 0.67
N ARG A 55 -7.99 -9.30 1.74
CA ARG A 55 -8.02 -8.76 3.11
C ARG A 55 -6.77 -7.91 3.32
N VAL A 56 -6.95 -6.61 3.42
CA VAL A 56 -5.84 -5.65 3.50
C VAL A 56 -5.87 -4.92 4.85
N LEU A 57 -4.72 -4.88 5.53
CA LEU A 57 -4.50 -3.98 6.67
C LEU A 57 -3.61 -2.83 6.21
N LEU A 58 -4.08 -1.59 6.39
CA LEU A 58 -3.27 -0.41 6.29
C LEU A 58 -2.79 0.00 7.69
N VAL A 59 -1.48 0.19 7.85
CA VAL A 59 -0.86 0.66 9.10
C VAL A 59 -0.31 2.05 8.87
N ASP A 60 -0.78 3.01 9.64
CA ASP A 60 -0.36 4.41 9.55
C ASP A 60 0.79 4.68 10.52
N CYS A 61 2.03 4.61 10.02
CA CYS A 61 3.25 4.82 10.81
C CYS A 61 3.73 6.29 10.81
N ASP A 62 2.98 7.23 10.21
CA ASP A 62 3.34 8.64 10.19
C ASP A 62 2.71 9.38 11.38
N PRO A 63 3.49 10.13 12.19
CA PRO A 63 2.96 10.99 13.25
C PRO A 63 1.91 12.01 12.78
N GLN A 64 1.89 12.35 11.48
CA GLN A 64 0.86 13.21 10.91
C GLN A 64 -0.50 12.53 10.82
N ALA A 65 -0.57 11.19 10.91
CA ALA A 65 -1.79 10.38 10.82
C ALA A 65 -2.66 10.70 9.58
N ASN A 66 -1.99 10.96 8.45
CA ASN A 66 -2.67 11.36 7.22
C ASN A 66 -3.38 10.17 6.55
N ALA A 67 -2.89 8.95 6.69
CA ALA A 67 -3.58 7.76 6.19
C ALA A 67 -4.86 7.50 6.99
N SER A 68 -4.82 7.70 8.30
CA SER A 68 -5.98 7.59 9.18
C SER A 68 -7.05 8.61 8.84
N SER A 69 -6.69 9.89 8.74
CA SER A 69 -7.64 10.95 8.40
C SER A 69 -8.18 10.81 6.98
N GLY A 70 -7.36 10.36 6.04
CA GLY A 70 -7.75 10.09 4.65
C GLY A 70 -8.74 8.93 4.48
N LEU A 71 -8.87 8.05 5.49
CA LEU A 71 -9.89 7.00 5.57
C LEU A 71 -11.07 7.37 6.50
N GLY A 72 -11.21 8.65 6.88
CA GLY A 72 -12.34 9.14 7.67
C GLY A 72 -12.17 9.06 9.19
N PHE A 73 -11.03 8.57 9.67
CA PHE A 73 -10.75 8.51 11.11
C PHE A 73 -10.15 9.84 11.58
N GLN A 74 -10.99 10.70 12.13
CA GLN A 74 -10.54 11.95 12.71
C GLN A 74 -9.57 11.71 13.87
N ARG A 75 -8.69 12.70 14.10
CA ARG A 75 -7.74 12.67 15.22
C ARG A 75 -8.52 12.59 16.54
N ASP A 76 -8.13 11.62 17.34
CA ASP A 76 -8.70 11.37 18.66
C ASP A 76 -7.55 10.92 19.58
N ASP A 77 -7.19 11.79 20.51
CA ASP A 77 -6.09 11.55 21.45
C ASP A 77 -6.41 10.46 22.49
N ASN A 78 -7.67 10.07 22.64
CA ASN A 78 -8.10 8.99 23.53
C ASN A 78 -8.21 7.63 22.84
N ARG A 79 -8.01 7.59 21.51
CA ARG A 79 -8.03 6.35 20.75
C ARG A 79 -6.65 5.72 20.78
N ASN A 80 -6.59 4.43 21.12
CA ASN A 80 -5.38 3.64 20.94
C ASN A 80 -4.96 3.62 19.46
N SER A 81 -3.67 3.66 19.23
CA SER A 81 -3.04 3.79 17.93
C SER A 81 -1.83 2.88 17.80
N ILE A 82 -1.15 2.91 16.67
CA ILE A 82 0.11 2.21 16.49
C ILE A 82 1.19 2.66 17.51
N TYR A 83 1.12 3.90 18.02
CA TYR A 83 2.01 4.34 19.09
C TYR A 83 1.88 3.44 20.32
N ASP A 84 0.68 3.21 20.81
CA ASP A 84 0.41 2.39 22.00
C ASP A 84 0.87 0.94 21.77
N VAL A 85 0.62 0.43 20.58
CA VAL A 85 1.09 -0.90 20.15
C VAL A 85 2.62 -1.00 20.16
N LEU A 86 3.34 0.03 19.69
CA LEU A 86 4.80 0.07 19.73
C LEU A 86 5.35 0.20 21.16
N MET A 87 4.59 0.83 22.09
CA MET A 87 4.91 0.87 23.51
C MET A 87 4.66 -0.47 24.22
N GLY A 88 3.89 -1.38 23.61
CA GLY A 88 3.70 -2.76 24.07
C GLY A 88 2.32 -3.08 24.62
N ASP A 89 1.41 -2.13 24.73
CA ASP A 89 0.04 -2.33 25.21
C ASP A 89 -0.90 -1.25 24.69
N PRO A 90 -2.03 -1.58 24.08
CA PRO A 90 -2.58 -2.93 23.84
C PRO A 90 -1.96 -3.64 22.62
N PRO A 91 -2.19 -4.95 22.46
CA PRO A 91 -1.78 -5.68 21.25
C PRO A 91 -2.50 -5.14 20.00
N ALA A 92 -1.82 -5.18 18.85
CA ALA A 92 -2.33 -4.63 17.57
C ALA A 92 -3.75 -5.10 17.23
N ALA A 93 -4.08 -6.36 17.53
CA ALA A 93 -5.41 -6.92 17.27
C ALA A 93 -6.58 -6.16 17.94
N GLN A 94 -6.33 -5.45 19.03
CA GLN A 94 -7.35 -4.68 19.75
C GLN A 94 -7.47 -3.24 19.27
N VAL A 95 -6.53 -2.78 18.45
CA VAL A 95 -6.46 -1.38 17.97
C VAL A 95 -6.93 -1.25 16.52
N ILE A 96 -6.93 -2.35 15.77
CA ILE A 96 -7.35 -2.37 14.36
C ILE A 96 -8.82 -2.03 14.23
N LEU A 97 -9.13 -1.12 13.29
CA LEU A 97 -10.46 -0.60 13.01
C LEU A 97 -10.91 -1.03 11.61
N PRO A 98 -12.19 -1.39 11.42
CA PRO A 98 -12.76 -1.55 10.08
C PRO A 98 -12.91 -0.18 9.42
N THR A 99 -12.76 -0.12 8.10
CA THR A 99 -13.01 1.09 7.32
C THR A 99 -14.37 1.03 6.61
N GLU A 100 -14.75 2.09 5.90
CA GLU A 100 -15.94 2.08 5.01
C GLU A 100 -15.76 1.18 3.77
N VAL A 101 -14.53 0.76 3.46
CA VAL A 101 -14.22 -0.14 2.34
C VAL A 101 -14.18 -1.57 2.86
N ASP A 102 -15.03 -2.41 2.32
CA ASP A 102 -15.03 -3.84 2.66
C ASP A 102 -13.65 -4.46 2.47
N LEU A 103 -13.25 -5.33 3.39
CA LEU A 103 -11.95 -6.01 3.39
C LEU A 103 -10.73 -5.09 3.57
N LEU A 104 -10.94 -3.81 3.93
CA LEU A 104 -9.88 -2.89 4.31
C LEU A 104 -10.00 -2.55 5.80
N TRP A 105 -8.93 -2.78 6.54
CA TRP A 105 -8.79 -2.39 7.95
C TRP A 105 -7.67 -1.37 8.11
N LEU A 106 -7.73 -0.62 9.19
CA LEU A 106 -6.74 0.39 9.56
C LEU A 106 -6.18 0.11 10.95
N LEU A 107 -4.87 0.12 11.10
CA LEU A 107 -4.19 0.35 12.37
C LEU A 107 -3.80 1.84 12.40
N PRO A 108 -4.51 2.67 13.19
CA PRO A 108 -4.43 4.12 13.06
C PRO A 108 -3.12 4.68 13.60
N GLY A 109 -2.66 5.77 12.96
CA GLY A 109 -1.58 6.60 13.44
C GLY A 109 -2.04 7.61 14.49
N SER A 110 -1.11 8.21 15.20
CA SER A 110 -1.36 9.33 16.09
C SER A 110 -0.16 10.27 16.20
N LYS A 111 -0.40 11.51 16.64
CA LYS A 111 0.68 12.48 16.92
C LYS A 111 1.68 12.01 17.99
N ASN A 112 1.26 11.09 18.87
CA ASN A 112 2.09 10.54 19.92
C ASN A 112 3.29 9.77 19.37
N LEU A 113 3.21 9.27 18.12
CA LEU A 113 4.36 8.68 17.43
C LEU A 113 5.59 9.59 17.36
N THR A 114 5.42 10.92 17.46
CA THR A 114 6.55 11.85 17.57
C THR A 114 7.42 11.55 18.79
N GLY A 115 6.81 11.13 19.91
CA GLY A 115 7.50 10.74 21.13
C GLY A 115 8.21 9.39 21.06
N ALA A 116 7.76 8.50 20.20
CA ALA A 116 8.26 7.12 20.10
C ALA A 116 9.78 7.04 19.86
N ASN A 117 10.34 7.96 19.07
CA ASN A 117 11.79 8.04 18.82
C ASN A 117 12.60 8.21 20.09
N VAL A 118 12.09 8.99 21.05
CA VAL A 118 12.76 9.28 22.33
C VAL A 118 12.49 8.16 23.34
N GLU A 119 11.23 7.75 23.46
CA GLU A 119 10.78 6.78 24.46
C GLU A 119 11.35 5.38 24.21
N LEU A 120 11.48 4.99 22.96
CA LEU A 120 12.06 3.70 22.57
C LEU A 120 13.60 3.73 22.47
N ALA A 121 14.24 4.90 22.59
CA ALA A 121 15.70 5.03 22.36
C ALA A 121 16.55 4.07 23.21
N GLY A 122 16.12 3.80 24.45
CA GLY A 122 16.79 2.89 25.38
C GLY A 122 16.41 1.41 25.24
N ALA A 123 15.43 1.07 24.44
CA ALA A 123 14.98 -0.32 24.28
C ALA A 123 15.90 -1.08 23.32
N ASN A 124 16.35 -2.28 23.74
CA ASN A 124 17.22 -3.13 22.91
C ASN A 124 16.51 -3.62 21.63
N ASP A 125 15.22 -3.78 21.69
CA ASP A 125 14.35 -4.28 20.58
C ASP A 125 13.66 -3.15 19.81
N ARG A 126 14.05 -1.89 20.02
CA ARG A 126 13.41 -0.70 19.43
C ARG A 126 13.17 -0.76 17.93
N ALA A 127 14.07 -1.41 17.18
CA ALA A 127 13.94 -1.57 15.72
C ALA A 127 13.00 -2.71 15.31
N LEU A 128 12.64 -3.60 16.24
CA LEU A 128 11.85 -4.80 15.98
C LEU A 128 10.38 -4.66 16.43
N ARG A 129 10.02 -3.56 17.09
CA ARG A 129 8.71 -3.37 17.73
C ARG A 129 7.56 -3.55 16.77
N LEU A 130 7.62 -2.94 15.59
CA LEU A 130 6.55 -3.08 14.59
C LEU A 130 6.45 -4.50 14.07
N ARG A 131 7.57 -5.14 13.75
CA ARG A 131 7.60 -6.54 13.31
C ARG A 131 6.99 -7.48 14.34
N GLN A 132 7.37 -7.33 15.59
CA GLN A 132 6.84 -8.13 16.71
C GLN A 132 5.33 -7.90 16.91
N ALA A 133 4.87 -6.66 16.78
CA ALA A 133 3.49 -6.29 16.93
C ALA A 133 2.58 -6.83 15.81
N LEU A 134 3.10 -6.92 14.58
CA LEU A 134 2.34 -7.42 13.42
C LEU A 134 2.34 -8.95 13.32
N GLN A 135 3.38 -9.62 13.80
CA GLN A 135 3.53 -11.08 13.68
C GLN A 135 2.29 -11.87 14.16
N PRO A 136 1.64 -11.57 15.30
CA PRO A 136 0.49 -12.37 15.80
C PRO A 136 -0.78 -12.21 14.96
N ILE A 137 -0.84 -11.23 14.06
CA ILE A 137 -2.02 -10.92 13.25
C ILE A 137 -1.77 -11.09 11.75
N GLN A 138 -0.53 -11.37 11.36
CA GLN A 138 -0.07 -11.35 9.97
C GLN A 138 -0.90 -12.27 9.07
N ASP A 139 -1.20 -13.48 9.50
CA ASP A 139 -1.96 -14.48 8.74
C ASP A 139 -3.48 -14.22 8.67
N ARG A 140 -3.98 -13.20 9.37
CA ARG A 140 -5.38 -12.75 9.24
C ARG A 140 -5.62 -11.94 7.97
N PHE A 141 -4.60 -11.35 7.40
CA PHE A 141 -4.63 -10.52 6.20
C PHE A 141 -3.95 -11.20 5.02
N ASP A 142 -4.33 -10.85 3.82
CA ASP A 142 -3.62 -11.26 2.61
C ASP A 142 -2.42 -10.32 2.39
N LEU A 143 -2.61 -9.02 2.69
CA LEU A 143 -1.59 -7.97 2.58
C LEU A 143 -1.63 -7.02 3.78
N ILE A 144 -0.46 -6.56 4.22
CA ILE A 144 -0.29 -5.48 5.20
C ILE A 144 0.51 -4.37 4.53
N ILE A 145 -0.06 -3.18 4.42
CA ILE A 145 0.58 -2.02 3.81
C ILE A 145 0.97 -1.04 4.91
N LEU A 146 2.24 -0.64 4.95
CA LEU A 146 2.78 0.30 5.93
C LEU A 146 2.95 1.66 5.27
N ASP A 147 2.23 2.70 5.72
CA ASP A 147 2.49 4.09 5.34
C ASP A 147 3.60 4.66 6.20
N CYS A 148 4.65 5.18 5.57
CA CYS A 148 5.89 5.56 6.21
C CYS A 148 6.06 7.09 6.26
N PRO A 149 6.53 7.67 7.37
CA PRO A 149 6.88 9.09 7.44
C PRO A 149 8.02 9.45 6.48
N PRO A 150 8.20 10.74 6.15
CA PRO A 150 9.29 11.18 5.26
C PRO A 150 10.67 11.20 5.94
N ALA A 151 10.73 11.06 7.27
CA ALA A 151 11.98 11.09 8.02
C ALA A 151 12.67 9.73 8.02
N LEU A 152 14.00 9.73 8.06
CA LEU A 152 14.80 8.53 8.29
C LEU A 152 15.09 8.38 9.78
N ASP A 153 14.09 8.03 10.55
CA ASP A 153 14.15 7.88 11.99
C ASP A 153 13.84 6.44 12.45
N LEU A 154 13.60 6.24 13.74
CA LEU A 154 13.29 4.94 14.32
C LEU A 154 11.96 4.36 13.75
N LEU A 155 10.97 5.21 13.44
CA LEU A 155 9.71 4.76 12.85
C LEU A 155 9.94 4.19 11.45
N THR A 156 10.69 4.88 10.61
CA THR A 156 11.09 4.39 9.29
C THR A 156 11.92 3.11 9.40
N LEU A 157 12.85 3.05 10.36
CA LEU A 157 13.60 1.82 10.60
C LEU A 157 12.68 0.66 10.96
N ASN A 158 11.68 0.86 11.81
CA ASN A 158 10.69 -0.17 12.15
C ASN A 158 9.91 -0.64 10.92
N VAL A 159 9.51 0.28 10.02
CA VAL A 159 8.87 -0.07 8.75
C VAL A 159 9.80 -0.93 7.88
N LEU A 160 11.06 -0.54 7.70
CA LEU A 160 12.04 -1.28 6.90
C LEU A 160 12.36 -2.66 7.51
N VAL A 161 12.35 -2.78 8.81
CA VAL A 161 12.59 -4.06 9.51
C VAL A 161 11.38 -4.99 9.41
N ALA A 162 10.17 -4.45 9.48
CA ALA A 162 8.93 -5.23 9.40
C ALA A 162 8.56 -5.63 7.96
N ALA A 163 8.87 -4.80 6.97
CA ALA A 163 8.48 -5.02 5.58
C ALA A 163 9.28 -6.15 4.92
N GLU A 164 8.64 -6.94 4.06
CA GLU A 164 9.26 -7.91 3.17
C GLU A 164 9.73 -7.24 1.87
N SER A 165 8.95 -6.27 1.41
CA SER A 165 9.27 -5.49 0.22
C SER A 165 8.77 -4.06 0.28
N LEU A 166 9.30 -3.21 -0.60
CA LEU A 166 9.04 -1.78 -0.60
C LEU A 166 8.53 -1.32 -1.96
N ILE A 167 7.45 -0.53 -1.94
CA ILE A 167 7.07 0.32 -3.07
C ILE A 167 7.59 1.72 -2.79
N VAL A 168 8.27 2.30 -3.78
CA VAL A 168 8.92 3.61 -3.66
C VAL A 168 8.22 4.61 -4.59
N PRO A 169 7.22 5.37 -4.08
CA PRO A 169 6.62 6.46 -4.84
C PRO A 169 7.64 7.59 -5.02
N MET A 170 7.76 8.11 -6.25
CA MET A 170 8.64 9.23 -6.54
C MET A 170 8.12 10.08 -7.70
N GLN A 171 8.49 11.34 -7.71
CA GLN A 171 8.21 12.24 -8.83
C GLN A 171 9.36 12.17 -9.84
N ALA A 172 9.03 12.31 -11.13
CA ALA A 172 10.03 12.38 -12.20
C ALA A 172 10.67 13.78 -12.24
N GLU A 173 11.48 14.10 -11.23
CA GLU A 173 12.17 15.37 -11.02
C GLU A 173 13.68 15.17 -10.98
N TYR A 174 14.44 16.27 -11.14
CA TYR A 174 15.90 16.25 -11.22
C TYR A 174 16.58 15.50 -10.05
N PHE A 175 16.13 15.72 -8.81
CA PHE A 175 16.69 15.09 -7.61
C PHE A 175 16.16 13.66 -7.34
N ALA A 176 15.38 13.08 -8.25
CA ALA A 176 14.83 11.73 -8.07
C ALA A 176 15.92 10.67 -7.91
N LEU A 177 16.99 10.75 -8.71
CA LEU A 177 18.09 9.79 -8.70
C LEU A 177 18.96 9.88 -7.43
N GLU A 178 19.15 11.08 -6.90
CA GLU A 178 19.89 11.28 -5.65
C GLU A 178 19.14 10.67 -4.46
N GLY A 179 17.83 10.97 -4.34
CA GLY A 179 16.99 10.43 -3.28
C GLY A 179 16.89 8.90 -3.28
N ILE A 180 16.93 8.27 -4.47
CA ILE A 180 16.91 6.81 -4.55
C ILE A 180 18.24 6.19 -4.15
N SER A 181 19.36 6.82 -4.46
CA SER A 181 20.69 6.35 -4.08
C SER A 181 20.85 6.32 -2.56
N GLU A 182 20.32 7.33 -1.88
CA GLU A 182 20.29 7.40 -0.42
C GLU A 182 19.40 6.30 0.18
N LEU A 183 18.21 6.08 -0.39
CA LEU A 183 17.33 4.98 0.02
C LEU A 183 18.03 3.61 -0.10
N ILE A 184 18.70 3.35 -1.22
CA ILE A 184 19.43 2.09 -1.45
C ILE A 184 20.52 1.91 -0.40
N SER A 185 21.32 2.94 -0.12
CA SER A 185 22.37 2.89 0.91
C SER A 185 21.79 2.54 2.29
N ASN A 186 20.64 3.11 2.65
CA ASN A 186 19.98 2.79 3.91
C ASN A 186 19.41 1.37 3.93
N LEU A 187 18.87 0.88 2.80
CA LEU A 187 18.45 -0.51 2.67
C LEU A 187 19.61 -1.50 2.88
N GLU A 188 20.78 -1.20 2.36
CA GLU A 188 21.96 -2.05 2.57
C GLU A 188 22.34 -2.15 4.05
N ARG A 189 22.24 -1.05 4.80
CA ARG A 189 22.46 -1.06 6.25
C ARG A 189 21.40 -1.88 6.99
N VAL A 190 20.13 -1.77 6.60
CA VAL A 190 19.05 -2.55 7.18
C VAL A 190 19.22 -4.04 6.88
N ARG A 191 19.60 -4.39 5.64
CA ARG A 191 19.90 -5.78 5.27
C ARG A 191 21.04 -6.37 6.11
N ALA A 192 22.09 -5.63 6.31
CA ALA A 192 23.25 -6.08 7.07
C ALA A 192 22.96 -6.34 8.55
N SER A 193 21.95 -5.64 9.14
CA SER A 193 21.78 -5.62 10.58
C SER A 193 20.45 -6.23 11.06
N TYR A 194 19.36 -6.13 10.29
CA TYR A 194 18.01 -6.42 10.79
C TYR A 194 17.15 -7.26 9.87
N ASN A 195 17.18 -7.01 8.55
CA ASN A 195 16.27 -7.63 7.60
C ASN A 195 17.00 -7.96 6.29
N PRO A 196 17.70 -9.10 6.22
CA PRO A 196 18.53 -9.45 5.06
C PRO A 196 17.72 -9.64 3.77
N ASP A 197 16.45 -9.99 3.88
CA ASP A 197 15.59 -10.37 2.76
C ASP A 197 14.78 -9.20 2.17
N ILE A 198 14.84 -8.01 2.78
CA ILE A 198 14.06 -6.87 2.30
C ILE A 198 14.44 -6.49 0.86
N THR A 199 13.44 -6.34 0.02
CA THR A 199 13.61 -6.02 -1.40
C THR A 199 12.86 -4.75 -1.80
N ILE A 200 13.22 -4.16 -2.95
CA ILE A 200 12.39 -3.16 -3.61
C ILE A 200 11.43 -3.93 -4.53
N GLU A 201 10.13 -3.89 -4.19
CA GLU A 201 9.03 -4.40 -4.99
C GLU A 201 8.91 -3.65 -6.31
N GLY A 202 8.94 -2.32 -6.20
CA GLY A 202 8.88 -1.47 -7.35
C GLY A 202 9.02 0.01 -7.05
N VAL A 203 9.39 0.76 -8.08
CA VAL A 203 9.41 2.23 -8.09
C VAL A 203 8.18 2.71 -8.85
N LEU A 204 7.41 3.61 -8.24
CA LEU A 204 6.16 4.14 -8.79
C LEU A 204 6.31 5.63 -9.10
N LEU A 205 6.13 6.02 -10.36
CA LEU A 205 6.07 7.43 -10.73
C LEU A 205 4.72 8.03 -10.34
N THR A 206 4.78 9.11 -9.57
CA THR A 206 3.60 9.82 -9.04
C THR A 206 3.58 11.26 -9.51
N MET A 207 2.38 11.87 -9.55
CA MET A 207 2.16 13.23 -10.07
C MET A 207 2.81 13.44 -11.44
N TYR A 208 2.79 12.36 -12.23
CA TYR A 208 3.46 12.30 -13.51
C TYR A 208 2.80 13.23 -14.55
N ASP A 209 3.63 13.96 -15.28
CA ASP A 209 3.24 14.80 -16.40
C ASP A 209 4.20 14.54 -17.57
N ASP A 210 3.71 13.81 -18.56
CA ASP A 210 4.47 13.38 -19.75
C ASP A 210 4.80 14.51 -20.74
N ARG A 211 4.21 15.71 -20.55
CA ARG A 211 4.43 16.86 -21.42
C ARG A 211 5.80 17.52 -21.20
N THR A 212 6.49 17.20 -20.13
CA THR A 212 7.77 17.81 -19.80
C THR A 212 8.94 16.95 -20.25
N ASN A 213 9.90 17.55 -20.97
CA ASN A 213 11.12 16.87 -21.39
C ASN A 213 11.91 16.31 -20.20
N LEU A 214 11.91 17.02 -19.06
CA LEU A 214 12.59 16.57 -17.85
C LEU A 214 11.97 15.25 -17.33
N ALA A 215 10.66 15.16 -17.24
CA ALA A 215 9.99 13.94 -16.76
C ALA A 215 10.29 12.75 -17.68
N GLN A 216 10.32 12.97 -19.00
CA GLN A 216 10.66 11.93 -19.96
C GLN A 216 12.13 11.47 -19.78
N GLN A 217 13.09 12.38 -19.67
CA GLN A 217 14.51 12.05 -19.47
C GLN A 217 14.73 11.30 -18.15
N VAL A 218 14.16 11.77 -17.05
CA VAL A 218 14.24 11.09 -15.75
C VAL A 218 13.63 9.71 -15.82
N THR A 219 12.48 9.55 -16.49
CA THR A 219 11.84 8.23 -16.65
C THR A 219 12.71 7.26 -17.44
N VAL A 220 13.40 7.71 -18.51
CA VAL A 220 14.33 6.85 -19.26
C VAL A 220 15.46 6.37 -18.35
N THR A 221 16.09 7.28 -17.60
CA THR A 221 17.16 6.92 -16.66
C THR A 221 16.69 5.96 -15.57
N LEU A 222 15.50 6.20 -14.99
CA LEU A 222 14.92 5.30 -13.99
C LEU A 222 14.61 3.92 -14.58
N ARG A 223 14.14 3.85 -15.84
CA ARG A 223 13.86 2.59 -16.53
C ARG A 223 15.15 1.81 -16.80
N GLU A 224 16.23 2.46 -17.16
CA GLU A 224 17.53 1.82 -17.33
C GLU A 224 18.08 1.26 -16.02
N TYR A 225 17.91 2.01 -14.91
CA TYR A 225 18.41 1.62 -13.60
C TYR A 225 17.55 0.53 -12.94
N PHE A 226 16.22 0.72 -12.87
CA PHE A 226 15.31 -0.19 -12.16
C PHE A 226 14.75 -1.30 -13.04
N ARG A 227 14.82 -1.14 -14.37
CA ARG A 227 14.33 -2.13 -15.35
C ARG A 227 12.89 -2.58 -15.03
N GLU A 228 12.71 -3.87 -14.74
CA GLU A 228 11.42 -4.48 -14.42
C GLU A 228 10.81 -3.99 -13.09
N ARG A 229 11.63 -3.42 -12.19
CA ARG A 229 11.15 -2.86 -10.93
C ARG A 229 10.49 -1.48 -11.09
N LEU A 230 10.68 -0.76 -12.19
CA LEU A 230 9.86 0.42 -12.45
C LEU A 230 8.46 -0.03 -12.87
N TYR A 231 7.41 0.43 -12.15
CA TYR A 231 6.06 0.17 -12.56
C TYR A 231 5.78 0.77 -13.94
N VAL A 232 5.03 0.06 -14.77
CA VAL A 232 4.53 0.57 -16.06
C VAL A 232 3.44 1.61 -15.80
N THR A 233 2.61 1.33 -14.82
CA THR A 233 1.58 2.25 -14.33
C THR A 233 2.22 3.49 -13.72
N VAL A 234 1.71 4.66 -14.07
CA VAL A 234 2.08 5.95 -13.50
C VAL A 234 0.86 6.61 -12.87
N ILE A 235 1.03 7.30 -11.75
CA ILE A 235 -0.06 8.05 -11.11
C ILE A 235 -0.01 9.50 -11.62
N PRO A 236 -1.00 9.95 -12.39
CA PRO A 236 -1.01 11.30 -12.92
C PRO A 236 -1.27 12.34 -11.82
N ARG A 237 -0.89 13.59 -12.06
CA ARG A 237 -1.40 14.68 -11.24
C ARG A 237 -2.90 14.81 -11.44
N ASN A 238 -3.67 14.62 -10.35
CA ASN A 238 -5.13 14.61 -10.40
C ASN A 238 -5.72 15.26 -9.16
N ILE A 239 -6.63 16.21 -9.34
CA ILE A 239 -7.25 16.97 -8.24
C ILE A 239 -8.09 16.08 -7.33
N ARG A 240 -8.72 15.03 -7.86
CA ARG A 240 -9.55 14.10 -7.06
C ARG A 240 -8.74 13.33 -6.03
N LEU A 241 -7.46 13.05 -6.31
CA LEU A 241 -6.54 12.46 -5.34
C LEU A 241 -6.22 13.38 -4.16
N ALA A 242 -6.27 14.70 -4.39
CA ALA A 242 -6.07 15.69 -3.33
C ALA A 242 -7.37 15.97 -2.54
N GLU A 243 -8.53 15.89 -3.19
CA GLU A 243 -9.83 16.15 -2.58
C GLU A 243 -10.34 14.96 -1.75
N ALA A 244 -10.18 13.73 -2.22
CA ALA A 244 -10.72 12.51 -1.61
C ALA A 244 -10.40 12.39 -0.10
N PRO A 245 -9.17 12.67 0.40
CA PRO A 245 -8.87 12.63 1.82
C PRO A 245 -9.69 13.62 2.67
N SER A 246 -10.09 14.78 2.12
CA SER A 246 -10.95 15.74 2.84
C SER A 246 -12.38 15.21 3.08
N HIS A 247 -12.77 14.20 2.32
CA HIS A 247 -14.02 13.46 2.48
C HIS A 247 -13.84 12.14 3.24
N GLY A 248 -12.64 11.85 3.74
CA GLY A 248 -12.32 10.61 4.45
C GLY A 248 -12.44 9.34 3.60
N LYS A 249 -12.24 9.44 2.28
CA LYS A 249 -12.47 8.34 1.34
C LYS A 249 -11.28 8.11 0.41
N PRO A 250 -10.96 6.85 0.08
CA PRO A 250 -10.06 6.57 -1.03
C PRO A 250 -10.65 7.08 -2.35
N VAL A 251 -9.81 7.45 -3.31
CA VAL A 251 -10.29 7.98 -4.60
C VAL A 251 -11.18 6.99 -5.36
N ALA A 252 -10.94 5.70 -5.23
CA ALA A 252 -11.75 4.65 -5.83
C ALA A 252 -13.21 4.63 -5.36
N VAL A 253 -13.48 5.17 -4.14
CA VAL A 253 -14.83 5.33 -3.58
C VAL A 253 -15.35 6.74 -3.80
N TYR A 254 -14.48 7.76 -3.68
CA TYR A 254 -14.83 9.16 -3.84
C TYR A 254 -15.24 9.52 -5.27
N ASP A 255 -14.39 9.16 -6.24
CA ASP A 255 -14.66 9.38 -7.67
C ASP A 255 -14.04 8.24 -8.50
N PRO A 256 -14.77 7.09 -8.63
CA PRO A 256 -14.26 5.89 -9.28
C PRO A 256 -13.95 6.06 -10.78
N ARG A 257 -14.46 7.13 -11.41
CA ARG A 257 -14.24 7.42 -12.85
C ARG A 257 -13.13 8.43 -13.08
N SER A 258 -12.49 8.92 -12.02
CA SER A 258 -11.38 9.83 -12.16
C SER A 258 -10.12 9.11 -12.68
N ARG A 259 -9.30 9.83 -13.42
CA ARG A 259 -7.99 9.32 -13.88
C ARG A 259 -7.11 8.83 -12.73
N GLY A 260 -7.26 9.45 -11.54
CA GLY A 260 -6.55 9.02 -10.34
C GLY A 260 -7.01 7.65 -9.84
N ALA A 261 -8.32 7.40 -9.85
CA ALA A 261 -8.89 6.10 -9.47
C ALA A 261 -8.48 5.01 -10.49
N GLU A 262 -8.63 5.28 -11.78
CA GLU A 262 -8.23 4.37 -12.85
C GLU A 262 -6.76 3.96 -12.69
N ALA A 263 -5.85 4.92 -12.50
CA ALA A 263 -4.42 4.66 -12.33
C ALA A 263 -4.12 3.78 -11.10
N TYR A 264 -4.84 3.95 -9.97
CA TYR A 264 -4.64 3.07 -8.82
C TYR A 264 -5.25 1.68 -9.00
N PHE A 265 -6.33 1.51 -9.78
CA PHE A 265 -6.79 0.19 -10.19
C PHE A 265 -5.80 -0.51 -11.11
N GLU A 266 -5.21 0.22 -12.07
CA GLU A 266 -4.14 -0.28 -12.93
C GLU A 266 -2.92 -0.71 -12.11
N LEU A 267 -2.50 0.12 -11.14
CA LEU A 267 -1.40 -0.21 -10.23
C LEU A 267 -1.70 -1.48 -9.42
N ALA A 268 -2.91 -1.61 -8.88
CA ALA A 268 -3.32 -2.81 -8.15
C ALA A 268 -3.27 -4.04 -9.06
N GLY A 269 -3.77 -3.94 -10.29
CA GLY A 269 -3.69 -5.01 -11.29
C GLY A 269 -2.25 -5.39 -11.65
N GLU A 270 -1.38 -4.41 -11.87
CA GLU A 270 0.04 -4.64 -12.16
C GLU A 270 0.75 -5.28 -10.96
N PHE A 271 0.49 -4.79 -9.73
CA PHE A 271 1.02 -5.37 -8.50
C PHE A 271 0.62 -6.85 -8.35
N LEU A 272 -0.66 -7.16 -8.54
CA LEU A 272 -1.18 -8.54 -8.46
C LEU A 272 -0.50 -9.44 -9.50
N ALA A 273 -0.38 -8.96 -10.73
CA ALA A 273 0.24 -9.71 -11.82
C ALA A 273 1.73 -9.99 -11.57
N ARG A 274 2.50 -8.99 -11.12
CA ARG A 274 3.93 -9.13 -10.79
C ARG A 274 4.16 -10.16 -9.69
N ASN A 275 3.25 -10.20 -8.72
CA ASN A 275 3.33 -11.09 -7.57
C ASN A 275 2.61 -12.42 -7.77
N GLN A 276 2.08 -12.68 -8.96
CA GLN A 276 1.32 -13.90 -9.29
C GLN A 276 0.16 -14.15 -8.32
N ILE A 277 -0.43 -13.06 -7.81
CA ILE A 277 -1.58 -13.11 -6.92
C ILE A 277 -2.86 -13.10 -7.77
N GLU A 278 -3.65 -14.15 -7.67
CA GLU A 278 -4.96 -14.21 -8.30
C GLU A 278 -6.01 -13.63 -7.33
N SER A 279 -6.59 -12.46 -7.67
CA SER A 279 -7.62 -11.87 -6.82
C SER A 279 -8.95 -12.64 -6.97
N PRO A 280 -9.76 -12.72 -5.90
CA PRO A 280 -11.08 -13.35 -5.95
C PRO A 280 -11.95 -12.79 -7.09
N ARG A 281 -11.92 -11.46 -7.31
CA ARG A 281 -12.69 -10.83 -8.40
C ARG A 281 -12.14 -11.14 -9.78
N SER A 282 -10.83 -11.28 -9.95
CA SER A 282 -10.27 -11.70 -11.24
C SER A 282 -10.63 -13.14 -11.57
N ALA A 283 -10.70 -14.02 -10.57
CA ALA A 283 -11.16 -15.39 -10.72
C ALA A 283 -12.65 -15.44 -11.13
N ASP A 284 -13.50 -14.65 -10.48
CA ASP A 284 -14.92 -14.55 -10.82
C ASP A 284 -15.15 -14.02 -12.24
N ARG A 285 -14.39 -13.00 -12.67
CA ARG A 285 -14.45 -12.47 -14.06
C ARG A 285 -14.02 -13.52 -15.08
N LYS A 286 -12.97 -14.31 -14.79
CA LYS A 286 -12.54 -15.42 -15.67
C LYS A 286 -13.60 -16.51 -15.74
N ALA A 287 -14.21 -16.88 -14.61
CA ALA A 287 -15.27 -17.86 -14.56
C ALA A 287 -16.53 -17.40 -15.31
N ALA A 288 -16.94 -16.13 -15.13
CA ALA A 288 -18.06 -15.55 -15.86
C ALA A 288 -17.83 -15.52 -17.38
N LYS A 289 -16.63 -15.13 -17.82
CA LYS A 289 -16.25 -15.13 -19.24
C LYS A 289 -16.17 -16.52 -19.85
N ALA A 290 -15.77 -17.53 -19.08
CA ALA A 290 -15.77 -18.92 -19.51
C ALA A 290 -17.19 -19.53 -19.59
N ALA A 291 -18.14 -18.98 -18.84
CA ALA A 291 -19.53 -19.39 -18.83
C ALA A 291 -20.38 -18.68 -19.90
N GLU A 292 -19.88 -17.66 -20.58
CA GLU A 292 -20.55 -17.05 -21.71
C GLU A 292 -20.66 -18.07 -22.86
N PRO A 293 -21.87 -18.32 -23.39
CA PRO A 293 -22.00 -19.25 -24.51
C PRO A 293 -21.21 -18.71 -25.70
N ILE A 294 -20.42 -19.59 -26.32
CA ILE A 294 -19.70 -19.29 -27.55
C ILE A 294 -20.78 -18.88 -28.56
N ASP A 295 -20.79 -17.60 -28.96
CA ASP A 295 -21.71 -17.08 -29.98
C ASP A 295 -21.37 -17.77 -31.32
N ASN A 296 -22.04 -18.91 -31.55
CA ASN A 296 -21.93 -19.70 -32.76
C ASN A 296 -22.69 -19.01 -33.91
N LYS A 297 -22.46 -17.72 -34.14
CA LYS A 297 -22.92 -17.09 -35.36
C LYS A 297 -22.18 -17.70 -36.56
N PRO A 298 -22.88 -18.28 -37.51
CA PRO A 298 -22.23 -18.80 -38.71
C PRO A 298 -21.50 -17.63 -39.41
N PRO A 299 -20.35 -17.89 -40.03
CA PRO A 299 -19.61 -16.84 -40.73
C PRO A 299 -20.53 -16.19 -41.77
N VAL A 300 -20.59 -14.85 -41.74
CA VAL A 300 -21.32 -14.05 -42.73
C VAL A 300 -20.75 -14.43 -44.09
N ARG A 301 -21.56 -15.16 -44.91
CA ARG A 301 -21.20 -15.46 -46.27
C ARG A 301 -21.31 -14.15 -47.05
N PHE A 302 -20.21 -13.58 -47.41
CA PHE A 302 -20.16 -12.56 -48.45
C PHE A 302 -20.52 -13.21 -49.76
N TRP A 303 -21.67 -12.83 -50.29
CA TRP A 303 -22.11 -13.21 -51.62
C TRP A 303 -21.32 -12.40 -52.65
N PRO A 304 -20.55 -13.00 -53.55
CA PRO A 304 -19.91 -12.23 -54.61
C PRO A 304 -21.00 -11.78 -55.60
N TYR A 305 -21.10 -10.48 -55.80
CA TYR A 305 -21.86 -9.93 -56.90
C TYR A 305 -21.25 -10.42 -58.22
N ALA A 306 -22.08 -11.06 -59.06
CA ALA A 306 -21.83 -11.29 -60.50
C ALA A 306 -22.03 -10.00 -61.28
#